data_5da8ec9f90089aee5e696004bcb6435d
#
_entry.id   5da8ec9f90089aee5e696004bcb6435d
#
_cell.length_a   1.000
_cell.length_b   1.000
_cell.length_c   1.000
_cell.angle_alpha   90.00
_cell.angle_beta   90.00
_cell.angle_gamma   90.00
#
_symmetry.space_group_name_H-M   'P 1'
#
loop_
_entity.id
_entity.type
_entity.pdbx_description
1 polymer ?
#
loop_
_entity_poly.entity_id
_entity_poly.type
_entity_poly.pdbx_seq_one_letter_code
_entity_poly.pdbx_strand_id
1 'polypeptide(L)'
;MNTRKRKETVALPTAADYLIASRQCELKNLQYFLQMGKLVQSISNLVHGLQRERGASNVFLGSAGQKFASERASMASDADRLVSEFRQALSEVHGELTDYPASSHLLNRIASALHDLEGLDELRDRIELQSIPAEAATQRFSQLIHHLITVVFEAADTVVDPSIAGLLVAMVHLMNGKEYCGQERAAGSAGFSCGRFDDALSQRMMHLVEAQERCFEVFVSFADDDSRLLWQNLRAHPREVEIERLRQRAWSVGRYKTMDPELADRWFALMTERIDDLKTVEDSVEGRFHACCVERFAEARESLAHQETLLTSLDREDRTSQPVLVLCDAGRETGAPTGDAWTSDGVSQQFGRSIFDLVQEQTRRLQQMNDELQSAKEALDDRKTQEKAVLLLMESRGLDNDQAHRVLRKLAMDQGRKLPEVARALVSMADVLK
;
A
#
# COMPACT_ATOMS: atom_id res chain seq x y z
N MET A 1 -65.81 -4.73 21.04
CA MET A 1 -64.92 -4.48 19.89
C MET A 1 -63.50 -4.79 20.36
N ASN A 2 -63.03 -5.98 20.01
CA ASN A 2 -61.74 -6.51 20.47
C ASN A 2 -60.79 -6.57 19.26
N THR A 3 -59.97 -5.53 19.07
CA THR A 3 -58.96 -5.47 18.06
C THR A 3 -57.72 -6.24 18.55
N ARG A 4 -57.62 -7.50 18.20
CA ARG A 4 -56.38 -8.31 18.30
C ARG A 4 -55.33 -7.68 17.35
N LYS A 5 -54.35 -6.94 17.89
CA LYS A 5 -53.09 -6.66 17.18
C LYS A 5 -52.41 -8.00 16.86
N ARG A 6 -52.36 -8.37 15.58
CA ARG A 6 -51.44 -9.41 15.09
C ARG A 6 -50.03 -8.96 15.45
N LYS A 7 -49.36 -9.70 16.33
CA LYS A 7 -47.88 -9.62 16.44
C LYS A 7 -47.35 -10.19 15.14
N GLU A 8 -46.75 -9.31 14.33
CA GLU A 8 -45.86 -9.75 13.23
C GLU A 8 -44.73 -10.54 13.89
N THR A 9 -44.76 -11.84 13.75
CA THR A 9 -43.61 -12.71 14.07
C THR A 9 -42.52 -12.37 13.07
N VAL A 10 -41.50 -11.64 13.50
CA VAL A 10 -40.27 -11.47 12.73
C VAL A 10 -39.68 -12.87 12.52
N ALA A 11 -39.68 -13.35 11.28
CA ALA A 11 -39.05 -14.61 10.93
C ALA A 11 -37.57 -14.53 11.31
N LEU A 12 -37.06 -15.53 12.03
CA LEU A 12 -35.64 -15.60 12.36
C LEU A 12 -34.84 -15.87 11.09
N PRO A 13 -33.66 -15.19 10.90
CA PRO A 13 -32.82 -15.44 9.74
C PRO A 13 -32.35 -16.89 9.64
N THR A 14 -32.38 -17.45 8.46
CA THR A 14 -31.96 -18.83 8.16
C THR A 14 -30.46 -18.90 7.81
N ALA A 15 -29.90 -20.11 7.74
CA ALA A 15 -28.54 -20.32 7.25
C ALA A 15 -28.36 -19.81 5.81
N ALA A 16 -29.40 -19.96 4.97
CA ALA A 16 -29.41 -19.43 3.61
C ALA A 16 -29.29 -17.90 3.57
N ASP A 17 -30.01 -17.20 4.47
CA ASP A 17 -29.93 -15.73 4.56
C ASP A 17 -28.51 -15.26 4.92
N TYR A 18 -27.81 -15.97 5.82
CA TYR A 18 -26.43 -15.65 6.19
C TYR A 18 -25.44 -15.96 5.06
N LEU A 19 -25.65 -17.03 4.27
CA LEU A 19 -24.82 -17.32 3.09
C LEU A 19 -24.94 -16.22 2.04
N ILE A 20 -26.16 -15.79 1.74
CA ILE A 20 -26.41 -14.68 0.80
C ILE A 20 -25.81 -13.38 1.34
N ALA A 21 -26.03 -13.07 2.63
CA ALA A 21 -25.47 -11.88 3.25
C ALA A 21 -23.93 -11.85 3.21
N SER A 22 -23.27 -12.99 3.42
CA SER A 22 -21.81 -13.13 3.31
C SER A 22 -21.32 -12.78 1.91
N ARG A 23 -21.98 -13.26 0.85
CA ARG A 23 -21.65 -12.92 -0.54
C ARG A 23 -21.92 -11.46 -0.88
N GLN A 24 -22.99 -10.89 -0.35
CA GLN A 24 -23.28 -9.48 -0.51
C GLN A 24 -22.22 -8.60 0.17
N CYS A 25 -21.70 -9.01 1.33
CA CYS A 25 -20.57 -8.34 1.96
C CYS A 25 -19.30 -8.42 1.10
N GLU A 26 -18.98 -9.58 0.51
CA GLU A 26 -17.87 -9.76 -0.41
C GLU A 26 -17.97 -8.78 -1.60
N LEU A 27 -19.16 -8.72 -2.24
CA LEU A 27 -19.40 -7.78 -3.35
C LEU A 27 -19.23 -6.31 -2.95
N LYS A 28 -19.76 -5.93 -1.79
CA LYS A 28 -19.59 -4.55 -1.28
C LYS A 28 -18.11 -4.21 -1.05
N ASN A 29 -17.35 -5.13 -0.48
CA ASN A 29 -15.92 -4.94 -0.28
C ASN A 29 -15.18 -4.78 -1.62
N LEU A 30 -15.49 -5.61 -2.62
CA LEU A 30 -14.87 -5.50 -3.95
C LEU A 30 -15.25 -4.20 -4.66
N GLN A 31 -16.50 -3.74 -4.52
CA GLN A 31 -16.93 -2.44 -5.04
C GLN A 31 -16.17 -1.29 -4.36
N TYR A 32 -15.97 -1.35 -3.05
CA TYR A 32 -15.16 -0.41 -2.30
C TYR A 32 -13.72 -0.36 -2.85
N PHE A 33 -13.09 -1.52 -3.12
CA PHE A 33 -11.73 -1.55 -3.66
C PHE A 33 -11.62 -1.05 -5.09
N LEU A 34 -12.64 -1.21 -5.92
CA LEU A 34 -12.70 -0.59 -7.25
C LEU A 34 -12.68 0.95 -7.17
N GLN A 35 -13.37 1.53 -6.19
CA GLN A 35 -13.35 2.98 -5.97
C GLN A 35 -12.05 3.44 -5.32
N MET A 36 -11.53 2.69 -4.33
CA MET A 36 -10.22 2.94 -3.75
C MET A 36 -9.10 2.89 -4.79
N GLY A 37 -9.22 2.06 -5.82
CA GLY A 37 -8.26 2.01 -6.92
C GLY A 37 -8.09 3.37 -7.61
N LYS A 38 -9.17 4.11 -7.84
CA LYS A 38 -9.10 5.47 -8.41
C LYS A 38 -8.37 6.45 -7.48
N LEU A 39 -8.59 6.33 -6.17
CA LEU A 39 -7.87 7.14 -5.18
C LEU A 39 -6.39 6.80 -5.17
N VAL A 40 -6.03 5.52 -5.18
CA VAL A 40 -4.64 5.06 -5.26
C VAL A 40 -3.96 5.58 -6.52
N GLN A 41 -4.62 5.53 -7.68
CA GLN A 41 -4.15 6.08 -8.96
C GLN A 41 -3.90 7.58 -8.86
N SER A 42 -4.84 8.34 -8.34
CA SER A 42 -4.67 9.78 -8.19
C SER A 42 -3.52 10.13 -7.25
N ILE A 43 -3.32 9.36 -6.18
CA ILE A 43 -2.17 9.51 -5.28
C ILE A 43 -0.85 9.18 -5.99
N SER A 44 -0.78 8.08 -6.75
CA SER A 44 0.40 7.68 -7.52
C SER A 44 0.84 8.79 -8.47
N ASN A 45 -0.11 9.35 -9.22
CA ASN A 45 0.12 10.45 -10.16
C ASN A 45 0.57 11.72 -9.43
N LEU A 46 -0.09 12.08 -8.33
CA LEU A 46 0.26 13.25 -7.54
C LEU A 46 1.67 13.12 -6.93
N VAL A 47 2.00 11.95 -6.36
CA VAL A 47 3.35 11.67 -5.84
C VAL A 47 4.40 11.85 -6.93
N HIS A 48 4.17 11.31 -8.14
CA HIS A 48 5.10 11.49 -9.26
C HIS A 48 5.23 12.97 -9.67
N GLY A 49 4.12 13.71 -9.76
CA GLY A 49 4.12 15.15 -10.03
C GLY A 49 4.94 15.94 -9.01
N LEU A 50 4.72 15.67 -7.72
CA LEU A 50 5.47 16.30 -6.63
C LEU A 50 6.97 15.92 -6.63
N GLN A 51 7.32 14.69 -7.00
CA GLN A 51 8.71 14.26 -7.17
C GLN A 51 9.43 15.02 -8.31
N ARG A 52 8.72 15.31 -9.40
CA ARG A 52 9.22 16.14 -10.50
C ARG A 52 9.39 17.59 -10.07
N GLU A 53 8.38 18.19 -9.43
CA GLU A 53 8.42 19.56 -8.92
C GLU A 53 9.54 19.75 -7.88
N ARG A 54 9.69 18.79 -6.93
CA ARG A 54 10.82 18.77 -5.97
C ARG A 54 12.17 18.77 -6.69
N GLY A 55 12.29 17.94 -7.73
CA GLY A 55 13.52 17.87 -8.52
C GLY A 55 13.88 19.19 -9.18
N ALA A 56 12.91 19.82 -9.85
CA ALA A 56 13.10 21.14 -10.49
C ALA A 56 13.38 22.24 -9.47
N SER A 57 12.67 22.24 -8.34
CA SER A 57 12.87 23.20 -7.24
C SER A 57 14.27 23.09 -6.62
N ASN A 58 14.80 21.86 -6.50
CA ASN A 58 16.15 21.64 -6.00
C ASN A 58 17.21 22.23 -6.93
N VAL A 59 17.08 22.00 -8.25
CA VAL A 59 18.00 22.61 -9.25
C VAL A 59 17.85 24.13 -9.28
N PHE A 60 16.63 24.67 -9.21
CA PHE A 60 16.37 26.11 -9.16
C PHE A 60 17.05 26.77 -7.96
N LEU A 61 16.84 26.24 -6.76
CA LEU A 61 17.46 26.77 -5.53
C LEU A 61 18.99 26.60 -5.55
N GLY A 62 19.49 25.43 -5.98
CA GLY A 62 20.91 25.13 -6.05
C GLY A 62 21.67 26.00 -7.07
N SER A 63 21.00 26.52 -8.10
CA SER A 63 21.56 27.43 -9.11
C SER A 63 21.33 28.91 -8.80
N ALA A 64 20.84 29.24 -7.59
CA ALA A 64 20.44 30.61 -7.24
C ALA A 64 19.45 31.23 -8.27
N GLY A 65 18.46 30.44 -8.69
CA GLY A 65 17.41 30.85 -9.60
C GLY A 65 17.76 30.87 -11.09
N GLN A 66 18.98 30.48 -11.46
CA GLN A 66 19.45 30.59 -12.85
C GLN A 66 18.99 29.45 -13.76
N LYS A 67 18.73 28.25 -13.20
CA LYS A 67 18.29 27.08 -13.95
C LYS A 67 16.88 26.65 -13.51
N PHE A 68 16.11 26.08 -14.42
CA PHE A 68 14.82 25.42 -14.14
C PHE A 68 13.67 26.35 -13.65
N ALA A 69 13.73 27.65 -13.89
CA ALA A 69 12.65 28.56 -13.48
C ALA A 69 11.33 28.28 -14.21
N SER A 70 11.37 28.11 -15.55
CA SER A 70 10.20 27.80 -16.38
C SER A 70 9.71 26.36 -16.16
N GLU A 71 10.64 25.41 -16.09
CA GLU A 71 10.34 23.99 -15.85
C GLU A 71 9.66 23.79 -14.50
N ARG A 72 10.17 24.46 -13.44
CA ARG A 72 9.56 24.45 -12.10
C ARG A 72 8.14 25.00 -12.13
N ALA A 73 7.90 26.13 -12.79
CA ALA A 73 6.59 26.73 -12.89
C ALA A 73 5.59 25.81 -13.64
N SER A 74 6.04 25.16 -14.73
CA SER A 74 5.23 24.18 -15.44
C SER A 74 4.90 22.95 -14.57
N MET A 75 5.89 22.41 -13.84
CA MET A 75 5.68 21.25 -12.98
C MET A 75 4.79 21.58 -11.76
N ALA A 76 4.85 22.80 -11.23
CA ALA A 76 3.94 23.26 -10.18
C ALA A 76 2.48 23.32 -10.69
N SER A 77 2.28 23.86 -11.91
CA SER A 77 0.95 23.88 -12.54
C SER A 77 0.42 22.47 -12.83
N ASP A 78 1.28 21.54 -13.28
CA ASP A 78 0.91 20.13 -13.43
C ASP A 78 0.52 19.50 -12.09
N ALA A 79 1.25 19.78 -11.02
CA ALA A 79 0.96 19.29 -9.68
C ALA A 79 -0.38 19.84 -9.16
N ASP A 80 -0.75 21.09 -9.43
CA ASP A 80 -2.05 21.65 -9.06
C ASP A 80 -3.23 20.93 -9.71
N ARG A 81 -3.09 20.55 -10.98
CA ARG A 81 -4.07 19.72 -11.67
C ARG A 81 -4.20 18.36 -10.96
N LEU A 82 -3.08 17.72 -10.61
CA LEU A 82 -3.05 16.42 -9.94
C LEU A 82 -3.61 16.50 -8.51
N VAL A 83 -3.38 17.61 -7.78
CA VAL A 83 -4.03 17.88 -6.48
C VAL A 83 -5.55 17.97 -6.65
N SER A 84 -6.03 18.61 -7.72
CA SER A 84 -7.46 18.72 -8.00
C SER A 84 -8.08 17.35 -8.32
N GLU A 85 -7.39 16.52 -9.11
CA GLU A 85 -7.79 15.14 -9.42
C GLU A 85 -7.81 14.26 -8.16
N PHE A 86 -6.81 14.38 -7.28
CA PHE A 86 -6.78 13.69 -5.98
C PHE A 86 -7.96 14.10 -5.09
N ARG A 87 -8.26 15.41 -4.97
CA ARG A 87 -9.40 15.90 -4.17
C ARG A 87 -10.73 15.42 -4.74
N GLN A 88 -10.87 15.35 -6.06
CA GLN A 88 -12.06 14.80 -6.70
C GLN A 88 -12.21 13.31 -6.39
N ALA A 89 -11.15 12.49 -6.59
CA ALA A 89 -11.17 11.07 -6.28
C ALA A 89 -11.51 10.82 -4.79
N LEU A 90 -10.96 11.63 -3.89
CA LEU A 90 -11.26 11.55 -2.47
C LEU A 90 -12.74 11.88 -2.18
N SER A 91 -13.32 12.88 -2.85
CA SER A 91 -14.74 13.22 -2.71
C SER A 91 -15.66 12.08 -3.18
N GLU A 92 -15.28 11.37 -4.25
CA GLU A 92 -16.05 10.23 -4.76
C GLU A 92 -16.10 9.05 -3.78
N VAL A 93 -15.04 8.81 -3.01
CA VAL A 93 -14.97 7.69 -2.04
C VAL A 93 -15.35 8.10 -0.62
N HIS A 94 -15.57 9.39 -0.33
CA HIS A 94 -15.75 9.91 1.02
C HIS A 94 -16.88 9.22 1.82
N GLY A 95 -18.03 9.01 1.20
CA GLY A 95 -19.18 8.36 1.85
C GLY A 95 -18.85 6.92 2.28
N GLU A 96 -18.20 6.16 1.42
CA GLU A 96 -17.84 4.78 1.69
C GLU A 96 -16.71 4.68 2.73
N LEU A 97 -15.76 5.61 2.73
CA LEU A 97 -14.69 5.69 3.72
C LEU A 97 -15.23 5.91 5.15
N THR A 98 -16.29 6.71 5.31
CA THR A 98 -16.86 7.01 6.62
C THR A 98 -17.74 5.89 7.17
N ASP A 99 -18.30 5.06 6.29
CA ASP A 99 -19.17 3.94 6.65
C ASP A 99 -18.40 2.65 6.96
N TYR A 100 -17.11 2.58 6.62
CA TYR A 100 -16.29 1.38 6.80
C TYR A 100 -15.61 1.38 8.20
N PRO A 101 -15.88 0.39 9.08
CA PRO A 101 -15.40 0.39 10.47
C PRO A 101 -13.87 0.42 10.64
N ALA A 102 -13.12 -0.08 9.65
CA ALA A 102 -11.67 -0.16 9.70
C ALA A 102 -10.93 1.11 9.21
N SER A 103 -11.66 2.17 8.86
CA SER A 103 -11.11 3.33 8.16
C SER A 103 -10.51 4.42 9.05
N SER A 104 -10.55 4.33 10.38
CA SER A 104 -10.08 5.40 11.28
C SER A 104 -8.60 5.78 11.06
N HIS A 105 -7.72 4.80 10.87
CA HIS A 105 -6.31 5.05 10.57
C HIS A 105 -6.14 5.68 9.19
N LEU A 106 -6.85 5.16 8.18
CA LEU A 106 -6.85 5.69 6.82
C LEU A 106 -7.34 7.15 6.81
N LEU A 107 -8.43 7.48 7.50
CA LEU A 107 -8.94 8.85 7.62
C LEU A 107 -7.92 9.80 8.26
N ASN A 108 -7.20 9.35 9.30
CA ASN A 108 -6.15 10.15 9.92
C ASN A 108 -4.97 10.41 8.94
N ARG A 109 -4.59 9.43 8.11
CA ARG A 109 -3.54 9.62 7.10
C ARG A 109 -3.97 10.57 5.99
N ILE A 110 -5.22 10.46 5.55
CA ILE A 110 -5.82 11.42 4.60
C ILE A 110 -5.80 12.83 5.18
N ALA A 111 -6.18 13.01 6.44
CA ALA A 111 -6.14 14.32 7.10
C ALA A 111 -4.73 14.90 7.16
N SER A 112 -3.71 14.08 7.47
CA SER A 112 -2.29 14.51 7.46
C SER A 112 -1.83 14.93 6.06
N ALA A 113 -2.18 14.15 5.03
CA ALA A 113 -1.83 14.48 3.65
C ALA A 113 -2.50 15.78 3.17
N LEU A 114 -3.78 15.98 3.50
CA LEU A 114 -4.51 17.21 3.17
C LEU A 114 -3.92 18.44 3.87
N HIS A 115 -3.53 18.29 5.14
CA HIS A 115 -2.89 19.38 5.89
C HIS A 115 -1.56 19.80 5.26
N ASP A 116 -0.72 18.86 4.87
CA ASP A 116 0.55 19.19 4.19
C ASP A 116 0.33 19.80 2.80
N LEU A 117 -0.72 19.38 2.08
CA LEU A 117 -1.11 19.98 0.80
C LEU A 117 -1.57 21.45 0.95
N GLU A 118 -2.17 21.83 2.07
CA GLU A 118 -2.53 23.23 2.35
C GLU A 118 -1.30 24.13 2.50
N GLY A 119 -0.17 23.57 2.93
CA GLY A 119 1.11 24.29 3.05
C GLY A 119 1.94 24.36 1.77
N LEU A 120 1.47 23.77 0.65
CA LEU A 120 2.26 23.67 -0.58
C LEU A 120 2.48 25.02 -1.26
N ASP A 121 1.49 25.90 -1.27
CA ASP A 121 1.59 27.22 -1.88
C ASP A 121 2.59 28.11 -1.13
N GLU A 122 2.57 28.11 0.21
CA GLU A 122 3.57 28.80 1.03
C GLU A 122 4.99 28.29 0.75
N LEU A 123 5.15 26.97 0.59
CA LEU A 123 6.44 26.38 0.25
C LEU A 123 6.93 26.88 -1.13
N ARG A 124 6.06 26.93 -2.13
CA ARG A 124 6.36 27.43 -3.48
C ARG A 124 6.76 28.92 -3.49
N ASP A 125 6.04 29.74 -2.72
CA ASP A 125 6.39 31.17 -2.56
C ASP A 125 7.80 31.32 -1.97
N ARG A 126 8.12 30.56 -0.93
CA ARG A 126 9.45 30.58 -0.31
C ARG A 126 10.56 30.10 -1.24
N ILE A 127 10.26 29.11 -2.11
CA ILE A 127 11.19 28.65 -3.14
C ILE A 127 11.41 29.74 -4.19
N GLU A 128 10.35 30.40 -4.66
CA GLU A 128 10.42 31.46 -5.67
C GLU A 128 11.22 32.65 -5.17
N LEU A 129 10.98 33.05 -3.93
CA LEU A 129 11.73 34.11 -3.23
C LEU A 129 13.15 33.67 -2.81
N GLN A 130 13.53 32.42 -3.05
CA GLN A 130 14.79 31.82 -2.60
C GLN A 130 15.06 32.02 -1.08
N SER A 131 13.99 32.07 -0.30
CA SER A 131 14.03 32.30 1.16
C SER A 131 14.11 30.98 1.96
N ILE A 132 14.22 29.84 1.29
CA ILE A 132 14.36 28.51 1.88
C ILE A 132 15.58 27.79 1.28
N PRO A 133 16.40 27.10 2.10
CA PRO A 133 17.47 26.25 1.57
C PRO A 133 16.90 25.06 0.76
N ALA A 134 17.64 24.63 -0.29
CA ALA A 134 17.23 23.51 -1.15
C ALA A 134 16.98 22.22 -0.36
N GLU A 135 17.77 21.94 0.67
CA GLU A 135 17.58 20.78 1.54
C GLU A 135 16.26 20.84 2.32
N ALA A 136 15.95 22.00 2.91
CA ALA A 136 14.70 22.19 3.67
C ALA A 136 13.46 22.11 2.75
N ALA A 137 13.54 22.65 1.53
CA ALA A 137 12.49 22.50 0.53
C ALA A 137 12.29 21.02 0.14
N THR A 138 13.39 20.31 -0.10
CA THR A 138 13.36 18.85 -0.38
C THR A 138 12.72 18.05 0.74
N GLN A 139 13.04 18.36 1.99
CA GLN A 139 12.43 17.69 3.17
C GLN A 139 10.92 17.91 3.24
N ARG A 140 10.43 19.12 2.96
CA ARG A 140 8.98 19.43 2.96
C ARG A 140 8.24 18.64 1.87
N PHE A 141 8.76 18.58 0.65
CA PHE A 141 8.19 17.73 -0.40
C PHE A 141 8.22 16.26 -0.02
N SER A 142 9.33 15.77 0.55
CA SER A 142 9.47 14.36 0.96
C SER A 142 8.50 13.99 2.07
N GLN A 143 8.21 14.89 3.01
CA GLN A 143 7.21 14.69 4.05
C GLN A 143 5.80 14.56 3.46
N LEU A 144 5.41 15.47 2.57
CA LEU A 144 4.12 15.42 1.88
C LEU A 144 3.97 14.13 1.06
N ILE A 145 5.01 13.76 0.29
CA ILE A 145 5.03 12.52 -0.50
C ILE A 145 4.89 11.31 0.42
N HIS A 146 5.58 11.28 1.56
CA HIS A 146 5.49 10.20 2.53
C HIS A 146 4.05 10.06 3.09
N HIS A 147 3.39 11.16 3.44
CA HIS A 147 2.01 11.11 3.91
C HIS A 147 1.05 10.57 2.84
N LEU A 148 1.23 10.97 1.57
CA LEU A 148 0.43 10.44 0.46
C LEU A 148 0.66 8.93 0.26
N ILE A 149 1.91 8.45 0.26
CA ILE A 149 2.23 7.01 0.16
C ILE A 149 1.65 6.24 1.35
N THR A 150 1.64 6.83 2.55
CA THR A 150 1.07 6.20 3.74
C THR A 150 -0.45 6.03 3.63
N VAL A 151 -1.17 6.89 2.88
CA VAL A 151 -2.59 6.67 2.57
C VAL A 151 -2.79 5.37 1.77
N VAL A 152 -1.96 5.14 0.75
CA VAL A 152 -2.01 3.89 -0.05
C VAL A 152 -1.70 2.67 0.81
N PHE A 153 -0.75 2.80 1.72
CA PHE A 153 -0.39 1.76 2.67
C PHE A 153 -1.55 1.38 3.61
N GLU A 154 -2.22 2.36 4.22
CA GLU A 154 -3.37 2.10 5.10
C GLU A 154 -4.57 1.54 4.31
N ALA A 155 -4.73 1.95 3.04
CA ALA A 155 -5.72 1.34 2.15
C ALA A 155 -5.43 -0.15 1.91
N ALA A 156 -4.17 -0.53 1.69
CA ALA A 156 -3.76 -1.92 1.53
C ALA A 156 -4.06 -2.80 2.76
N ASP A 157 -3.94 -2.23 3.97
CA ASP A 157 -4.21 -2.95 5.23
C ASP A 157 -5.70 -3.32 5.42
N THR A 158 -6.62 -2.63 4.72
CA THR A 158 -8.06 -2.91 4.79
C THR A 158 -8.50 -4.05 3.87
N VAL A 159 -7.63 -4.52 2.96
CA VAL A 159 -7.98 -5.51 1.94
C VAL A 159 -8.11 -6.91 2.52
N VAL A 160 -9.17 -7.62 2.10
CA VAL A 160 -9.45 -9.01 2.50
C VAL A 160 -9.09 -10.01 1.39
N ASP A 161 -9.12 -9.59 0.12
CA ASP A 161 -8.73 -10.45 -1.01
C ASP A 161 -7.21 -10.51 -1.14
N PRO A 162 -6.58 -11.71 -1.11
CA PRO A 162 -5.13 -11.85 -1.12
C PRO A 162 -4.48 -11.37 -2.42
N SER A 163 -5.14 -11.56 -3.57
CA SER A 163 -4.62 -11.12 -4.87
C SER A 163 -4.58 -9.60 -4.96
N ILE A 164 -5.63 -8.93 -4.50
CA ILE A 164 -5.72 -7.47 -4.43
C ILE A 164 -4.71 -6.93 -3.40
N ALA A 165 -4.62 -7.56 -2.22
CA ALA A 165 -3.65 -7.19 -1.18
C ALA A 165 -2.20 -7.28 -1.69
N GLY A 166 -1.84 -8.36 -2.37
CA GLY A 166 -0.51 -8.55 -2.95
C GLY A 166 -0.13 -7.42 -3.91
N LEU A 167 -1.04 -7.04 -4.83
CA LEU A 167 -0.80 -5.94 -5.78
C LEU A 167 -0.63 -4.59 -5.08
N LEU A 168 -1.40 -4.31 -4.03
CA LEU A 168 -1.21 -3.09 -3.24
C LEU A 168 0.09 -3.09 -2.44
N VAL A 169 0.52 -4.24 -1.91
CA VAL A 169 1.86 -4.38 -1.29
C VAL A 169 2.94 -4.08 -2.31
N ALA A 170 2.86 -4.66 -3.52
CA ALA A 170 3.79 -4.37 -4.61
C ALA A 170 3.82 -2.86 -4.93
N MET A 171 2.64 -2.24 -5.07
CA MET A 171 2.48 -0.81 -5.36
C MET A 171 3.15 0.07 -4.30
N VAL A 172 2.86 -0.15 -3.02
CA VAL A 172 3.42 0.62 -1.90
C VAL A 172 4.94 0.52 -1.88
N HIS A 173 5.49 -0.68 -2.06
CA HIS A 173 6.93 -0.88 -2.04
C HIS A 173 7.61 -0.27 -3.26
N LEU A 174 7.00 -0.35 -4.45
CA LEU A 174 7.49 0.32 -5.65
C LEU A 174 7.50 1.85 -5.49
N MET A 175 6.41 2.45 -5.00
CA MET A 175 6.32 3.88 -4.72
C MET A 175 7.38 4.36 -3.74
N ASN A 176 7.62 3.61 -2.66
CA ASN A 176 8.67 3.92 -1.69
C ASN A 176 10.07 3.80 -2.28
N GLY A 177 10.34 2.74 -3.06
CA GLY A 177 11.61 2.58 -3.78
C GLY A 177 11.87 3.75 -4.73
N LYS A 178 10.84 4.18 -5.48
CA LYS A 178 10.88 5.37 -6.35
C LYS A 178 11.12 6.65 -5.56
N GLU A 179 10.52 6.81 -4.38
CA GLU A 179 10.76 7.95 -3.50
C GLU A 179 12.22 8.01 -3.03
N TYR A 180 12.80 6.88 -2.62
CA TYR A 180 14.22 6.82 -2.27
C TYR A 180 15.14 7.11 -3.46
N CYS A 181 14.77 6.73 -4.70
CA CYS A 181 15.48 7.17 -5.91
C CYS A 181 15.44 8.68 -6.08
N GLY A 182 14.30 9.32 -5.81
CA GLY A 182 14.14 10.77 -5.86
C GLY A 182 15.00 11.51 -4.82
N GLN A 183 15.08 10.97 -3.61
CA GLN A 183 15.95 11.50 -2.55
C GLN A 183 17.44 11.29 -2.89
N GLU A 184 17.80 10.14 -3.44
CA GLU A 184 19.15 9.87 -3.93
C GLU A 184 19.54 10.81 -5.06
N ARG A 185 18.63 11.10 -6.02
CA ARG A 185 18.85 12.11 -7.05
C ARG A 185 19.22 13.46 -6.44
N ALA A 186 18.48 13.91 -5.43
CA ALA A 186 18.73 15.18 -4.77
C ALA A 186 20.08 15.20 -4.04
N ALA A 187 20.40 14.14 -3.27
CA ALA A 187 21.65 14.01 -2.55
C ALA A 187 22.87 13.97 -3.49
N GLY A 188 22.78 13.16 -4.55
CA GLY A 188 23.84 13.08 -5.56
C GLY A 188 24.03 14.39 -6.33
N SER A 189 22.94 15.08 -6.72
CA SER A 189 23.02 16.39 -7.35
C SER A 189 23.75 17.42 -6.47
N ALA A 190 23.45 17.45 -5.19
CA ALA A 190 24.15 18.34 -4.24
C ALA A 190 25.65 18.01 -4.14
N GLY A 191 26.01 16.73 -4.00
CA GLY A 191 27.41 16.31 -3.92
C GLY A 191 28.21 16.59 -5.17
N PHE A 192 27.68 16.25 -6.35
CA PHE A 192 28.34 16.52 -7.63
C PHE A 192 28.45 18.03 -7.92
N SER A 193 27.42 18.83 -7.63
CA SER A 193 27.48 20.29 -7.81
C SER A 193 28.52 20.95 -6.90
N CYS A 194 28.64 20.46 -5.63
CA CYS A 194 29.69 20.93 -4.72
C CYS A 194 31.07 20.35 -5.05
N GLY A 195 31.17 19.42 -5.99
CA GLY A 195 32.41 18.75 -6.37
C GLY A 195 33.00 17.85 -5.28
N ARG A 196 32.25 17.52 -4.23
CA ARG A 196 32.72 16.70 -3.11
C ARG A 196 31.56 15.99 -2.40
N PHE A 197 31.86 14.81 -1.88
CA PHE A 197 30.99 14.08 -0.97
C PHE A 197 31.70 13.96 0.38
N ASP A 198 31.11 14.51 1.44
CA ASP A 198 31.56 14.25 2.80
C ASP A 198 31.04 12.89 3.29
N ASP A 199 31.52 12.48 4.47
CA ASP A 199 31.15 11.18 5.03
C ASP A 199 29.63 11.07 5.29
N ALA A 200 28.97 12.17 5.69
CA ALA A 200 27.55 12.18 5.99
C ALA A 200 26.71 12.01 4.71
N LEU A 201 27.04 12.75 3.64
CA LEU A 201 26.36 12.66 2.35
C LEU A 201 26.58 11.29 1.69
N SER A 202 27.83 10.78 1.74
CA SER A 202 28.15 9.44 1.23
C SER A 202 27.38 8.35 1.95
N GLN A 203 27.33 8.40 3.28
CA GLN A 203 26.53 7.45 4.07
C GLN A 203 25.04 7.57 3.80
N ARG A 204 24.51 8.79 3.62
CA ARG A 204 23.12 9.02 3.25
C ARG A 204 22.78 8.36 1.91
N MET A 205 23.63 8.57 0.89
CA MET A 205 23.42 7.93 -0.43
C MET A 205 23.45 6.41 -0.34
N MET A 206 24.41 5.82 0.36
CA MET A 206 24.47 4.37 0.57
C MET A 206 23.18 3.86 1.24
N HIS A 207 22.71 4.57 2.26
CA HIS A 207 21.46 4.25 2.94
C HIS A 207 20.23 4.26 2.02
N LEU A 208 20.13 5.29 1.15
CA LEU A 208 19.04 5.40 0.20
C LEU A 208 19.06 4.26 -0.82
N VAL A 209 20.23 3.88 -1.32
CA VAL A 209 20.38 2.75 -2.24
C VAL A 209 19.96 1.43 -1.60
N GLU A 210 20.39 1.15 -0.36
CA GLU A 210 19.97 -0.05 0.35
C GLU A 210 18.47 -0.07 0.66
N ALA A 211 17.88 1.10 0.95
CA ALA A 211 16.43 1.23 1.17
C ALA A 211 15.64 0.94 -0.12
N GLN A 212 16.15 1.42 -1.26
CA GLN A 212 15.59 1.10 -2.59
C GLN A 212 15.58 -0.40 -2.85
N GLU A 213 16.74 -1.06 -2.71
CA GLU A 213 16.86 -2.50 -3.01
C GLU A 213 15.90 -3.32 -2.15
N ARG A 214 15.80 -3.04 -0.84
CA ARG A 214 14.80 -3.71 0.02
C ARG A 214 13.36 -3.51 -0.43
N CYS A 215 13.01 -2.30 -0.85
CA CYS A 215 11.67 -2.05 -1.38
C CYS A 215 11.42 -2.83 -2.68
N PHE A 216 12.39 -2.85 -3.57
CA PHE A 216 12.27 -3.55 -4.84
C PHE A 216 12.27 -5.08 -4.68
N GLU A 217 12.95 -5.64 -3.69
CA GLU A 217 12.87 -7.07 -3.35
C GLU A 217 11.44 -7.46 -2.96
N VAL A 218 10.79 -6.67 -2.10
CA VAL A 218 9.39 -6.94 -1.72
C VAL A 218 8.46 -6.72 -2.92
N PHE A 219 8.65 -5.64 -3.69
CA PHE A 219 7.90 -5.40 -4.91
C PHE A 219 7.91 -6.62 -5.85
N VAL A 220 9.10 -7.15 -6.17
CA VAL A 220 9.27 -8.30 -7.07
C VAL A 220 8.58 -9.56 -6.52
N SER A 221 8.50 -9.72 -5.20
CA SER A 221 7.85 -10.86 -4.58
C SER A 221 6.34 -10.87 -4.75
N PHE A 222 5.71 -9.70 -4.88
CA PHE A 222 4.25 -9.55 -4.98
C PHE A 222 3.77 -9.04 -6.35
N ALA A 223 4.66 -8.57 -7.22
CA ALA A 223 4.32 -8.07 -8.55
C ALA A 223 3.82 -9.21 -9.47
N ASP A 224 2.91 -8.86 -10.38
CA ASP A 224 2.50 -9.72 -11.49
C ASP A 224 3.63 -9.89 -12.53
N ASP A 225 3.45 -10.83 -13.45
CA ASP A 225 4.49 -11.19 -14.40
C ASP A 225 4.83 -10.07 -15.39
N ASP A 226 3.83 -9.28 -15.82
CA ASP A 226 4.04 -8.17 -16.76
C ASP A 226 4.82 -7.03 -16.09
N SER A 227 4.44 -6.64 -14.89
CA SER A 227 5.13 -5.62 -14.09
C SER A 227 6.55 -6.07 -13.72
N ARG A 228 6.73 -7.36 -13.44
CA ARG A 228 8.03 -7.97 -13.17
C ARG A 228 8.94 -7.94 -14.40
N LEU A 229 8.39 -8.19 -15.59
CA LEU A 229 9.12 -8.08 -16.86
C LEU A 229 9.57 -6.64 -17.15
N LEU A 230 8.67 -5.66 -16.96
CA LEU A 230 9.03 -4.24 -17.10
C LEU A 230 10.16 -3.84 -16.15
N TRP A 231 10.09 -4.27 -14.89
CA TRP A 231 11.15 -4.07 -13.91
C TRP A 231 12.49 -4.70 -14.33
N GLN A 232 12.48 -5.93 -14.85
CA GLN A 232 13.70 -6.60 -15.34
C GLN A 232 14.31 -5.84 -16.51
N ASN A 233 13.51 -5.33 -17.45
CA ASN A 233 13.95 -4.51 -18.56
C ASN A 233 14.58 -3.20 -18.08
N LEU A 234 13.99 -2.53 -17.09
CA LEU A 234 14.54 -1.34 -16.46
C LEU A 234 15.92 -1.63 -15.84
N ARG A 235 16.05 -2.73 -15.07
CA ARG A 235 17.31 -3.13 -14.42
C ARG A 235 18.40 -3.53 -15.42
N ALA A 236 18.03 -4.02 -16.59
CA ALA A 236 18.96 -4.38 -17.67
C ALA A 236 19.37 -3.19 -18.54
N HIS A 237 18.76 -2.01 -18.34
CA HIS A 237 19.06 -0.84 -19.18
C HIS A 237 20.51 -0.33 -18.96
N PRO A 238 21.26 0.04 -20.02
CA PRO A 238 22.66 0.55 -19.90
C PRO A 238 22.83 1.70 -18.93
N ARG A 239 21.80 2.52 -18.72
CA ARG A 239 21.76 3.61 -17.76
C ARG A 239 22.04 3.13 -16.32
N GLU A 240 21.57 1.97 -15.91
CA GLU A 240 21.80 1.43 -14.56
C GLU A 240 23.31 1.21 -14.28
N VAL A 241 24.06 0.80 -15.30
CA VAL A 241 25.54 0.67 -15.20
C VAL A 241 26.20 2.03 -15.02
N GLU A 242 25.71 3.05 -15.71
CA GLU A 242 26.26 4.42 -15.58
C GLU A 242 25.93 5.02 -14.20
N ILE A 243 24.70 4.86 -13.72
CA ILE A 243 24.29 5.28 -12.37
C ILE A 243 25.21 4.61 -11.32
N GLU A 244 25.44 3.31 -11.43
CA GLU A 244 26.31 2.60 -10.50
C GLU A 244 27.78 3.10 -10.55
N ARG A 245 28.30 3.42 -11.72
CA ARG A 245 29.63 4.04 -11.84
C ARG A 245 29.71 5.42 -11.14
N LEU A 246 28.64 6.21 -11.22
CA LEU A 246 28.58 7.50 -10.53
C LEU A 246 28.45 7.32 -9.01
N ARG A 247 27.69 6.35 -8.53
CA ARG A 247 27.63 5.96 -7.12
C ARG A 247 29.01 5.58 -6.59
N GLN A 248 29.73 4.72 -7.30
CA GLN A 248 31.07 4.31 -6.92
C GLN A 248 32.05 5.50 -6.86
N ARG A 249 31.93 6.47 -7.80
CA ARG A 249 32.70 7.71 -7.73
C ARG A 249 32.36 8.52 -6.49
N ALA A 250 31.08 8.69 -6.16
CA ALA A 250 30.64 9.40 -4.96
C ALA A 250 31.19 8.75 -3.67
N TRP A 251 31.30 7.42 -3.63
CA TRP A 251 31.81 6.68 -2.45
C TRP A 251 33.33 6.59 -2.37
N SER A 252 34.05 6.64 -3.51
CA SER A 252 35.50 6.45 -3.58
C SER A 252 36.30 7.73 -3.42
N VAL A 253 35.67 8.90 -3.55
CA VAL A 253 36.36 10.19 -3.45
C VAL A 253 36.54 10.54 -1.99
N GLY A 254 37.69 10.26 -1.44
CA GLY A 254 38.10 10.77 -0.12
C GLY A 254 38.06 12.31 -0.11
N ARG A 255 38.02 12.89 1.09
CA ARG A 255 37.80 14.32 1.45
C ARG A 255 38.55 15.38 0.62
N TYR A 256 39.44 15.01 -0.28
CA TYR A 256 40.42 15.92 -0.92
C TYR A 256 40.43 15.93 -2.46
N LYS A 257 39.56 15.17 -3.15
CA LYS A 257 39.46 15.23 -4.61
C LYS A 257 38.21 15.98 -5.04
N THR A 258 38.37 17.05 -5.80
CA THR A 258 37.29 17.75 -6.48
C THR A 258 36.79 16.93 -7.67
N MET A 259 35.48 16.83 -7.82
CA MET A 259 34.82 16.25 -8.98
C MET A 259 34.44 17.31 -9.99
N ASP A 260 34.20 16.87 -11.22
CA ASP A 260 33.68 17.73 -12.28
C ASP A 260 32.22 18.10 -11.98
N PRO A 261 31.87 19.38 -11.88
CA PRO A 261 30.49 19.82 -11.65
C PRO A 261 29.51 19.43 -12.77
N GLU A 262 29.99 19.18 -14.01
CA GLU A 262 29.15 18.72 -15.12
C GLU A 262 28.50 17.35 -14.82
N LEU A 263 29.09 16.56 -13.92
CA LEU A 263 28.49 15.28 -13.46
C LEU A 263 27.15 15.48 -12.74
N ALA A 264 26.88 16.64 -12.17
CA ALA A 264 25.60 16.93 -11.51
C ALA A 264 24.44 16.92 -12.51
N ASP A 265 24.58 17.57 -13.66
CA ASP A 265 23.54 17.59 -14.69
C ASP A 265 23.34 16.19 -15.29
N ARG A 266 24.45 15.45 -15.51
CA ARG A 266 24.38 14.06 -16.00
C ARG A 266 23.71 13.11 -15.00
N TRP A 267 24.07 13.22 -13.72
CA TRP A 267 23.45 12.47 -12.63
C TRP A 267 21.94 12.75 -12.56
N PHE A 268 21.56 14.01 -12.57
CA PHE A 268 20.17 14.44 -12.51
C PHE A 268 19.35 13.86 -13.67
N ALA A 269 19.88 13.91 -14.90
CA ALA A 269 19.22 13.38 -16.08
C ALA A 269 19.00 11.87 -15.97
N LEU A 270 20.06 11.09 -15.66
CA LEU A 270 19.99 9.64 -15.54
C LEU A 270 18.99 9.20 -14.46
N MET A 271 19.01 9.85 -13.30
CA MET A 271 18.10 9.52 -12.21
C MET A 271 16.66 9.96 -12.51
N THR A 272 16.45 11.00 -13.29
CA THR A 272 15.12 11.43 -13.73
C THR A 272 14.53 10.40 -14.69
N GLU A 273 15.26 9.99 -15.72
CA GLU A 273 14.84 8.93 -16.64
C GLU A 273 14.51 7.61 -15.89
N ARG A 274 15.33 7.25 -14.89
CA ARG A 274 15.07 6.08 -14.06
C ARG A 274 13.76 6.20 -13.27
N ILE A 275 13.47 7.36 -12.69
CA ILE A 275 12.23 7.62 -11.93
C ILE A 275 11.01 7.59 -12.86
N ASP A 276 11.13 8.11 -14.08
CA ASP A 276 10.06 8.08 -15.08
C ASP A 276 9.77 6.64 -15.56
N ASP A 277 10.82 5.83 -15.76
CA ASP A 277 10.63 4.40 -16.07
C ASP A 277 10.02 3.63 -14.89
N LEU A 278 10.39 3.95 -13.64
CA LEU A 278 9.73 3.38 -12.45
C LEU A 278 8.24 3.74 -12.41
N LYS A 279 7.85 4.94 -12.87
CA LYS A 279 6.44 5.32 -13.00
C LYS A 279 5.71 4.43 -14.03
N THR A 280 6.38 4.07 -15.12
CA THR A 280 5.80 3.13 -16.11
C THR A 280 5.54 1.74 -15.49
N VAL A 281 6.44 1.24 -14.65
CA VAL A 281 6.22 -0.01 -13.90
C VAL A 281 5.06 0.15 -12.91
N GLU A 282 4.97 1.29 -12.23
CA GLU A 282 3.90 1.63 -11.28
C GLU A 282 2.53 1.66 -11.98
N ASP A 283 2.44 2.24 -13.19
CA ASP A 283 1.23 2.26 -14.01
C ASP A 283 0.79 0.85 -14.44
N SER A 284 1.74 -0.06 -14.69
CA SER A 284 1.46 -1.47 -14.99
C SER A 284 0.83 -2.18 -13.79
N VAL A 285 1.42 -2.03 -12.59
CA VAL A 285 0.86 -2.61 -11.34
C VAL A 285 -0.55 -2.09 -11.09
N GLU A 286 -0.75 -0.80 -11.29
CA GLU A 286 -2.05 -0.14 -11.13
C GLU A 286 -3.10 -0.68 -12.11
N GLY A 287 -2.73 -0.81 -13.38
CA GLY A 287 -3.60 -1.42 -14.41
C GLY A 287 -3.97 -2.87 -14.03
N ARG A 288 -3.02 -3.66 -13.54
CA ARG A 288 -3.28 -5.03 -13.07
C ARG A 288 -4.17 -5.06 -11.82
N PHE A 289 -3.94 -4.14 -10.88
CA PHE A 289 -4.80 -3.99 -9.69
C PHE A 289 -6.25 -3.71 -10.10
N HIS A 290 -6.48 -2.75 -11.00
CA HIS A 290 -7.83 -2.44 -11.49
C HIS A 290 -8.46 -3.65 -12.19
N ALA A 291 -7.74 -4.32 -13.09
CA ALA A 291 -8.22 -5.51 -13.78
C ALA A 291 -8.58 -6.63 -12.79
N CYS A 292 -7.73 -6.88 -11.79
CA CYS A 292 -7.99 -7.87 -10.75
C CYS A 292 -9.27 -7.56 -9.96
N CYS A 293 -9.49 -6.30 -9.56
CA CYS A 293 -10.71 -5.90 -8.86
C CYS A 293 -11.96 -6.14 -9.73
N VAL A 294 -11.91 -5.84 -11.03
CA VAL A 294 -13.03 -6.08 -11.98
C VAL A 294 -13.30 -7.58 -12.14
N GLU A 295 -12.26 -8.38 -12.33
CA GLU A 295 -12.34 -9.84 -12.43
C GLU A 295 -13.00 -10.44 -11.19
N ARG A 296 -12.49 -10.09 -10.00
CA ARG A 296 -13.03 -10.57 -8.71
C ARG A 296 -14.47 -10.15 -8.46
N PHE A 297 -14.81 -8.91 -8.83
CA PHE A 297 -16.18 -8.43 -8.72
C PHE A 297 -17.14 -9.20 -9.62
N ALA A 298 -16.75 -9.50 -10.87
CA ALA A 298 -17.55 -10.29 -11.80
C ALA A 298 -17.76 -11.73 -11.28
N GLU A 299 -16.67 -12.40 -10.81
CA GLU A 299 -16.72 -13.74 -10.21
C GLU A 299 -17.64 -13.80 -8.98
N ALA A 300 -17.53 -12.83 -8.09
CA ALA A 300 -18.37 -12.78 -6.88
C ALA A 300 -19.85 -12.56 -7.21
N ARG A 301 -20.14 -11.73 -8.24
CA ARG A 301 -21.50 -11.47 -8.70
C ARG A 301 -22.12 -12.70 -9.34
N GLU A 302 -21.39 -13.44 -10.17
CA GLU A 302 -21.85 -14.68 -10.79
C GLU A 302 -22.08 -15.75 -9.73
N SER A 303 -21.17 -15.88 -8.76
CA SER A 303 -21.31 -16.80 -7.63
C SER A 303 -22.56 -16.52 -6.78
N LEU A 304 -22.87 -15.24 -6.51
CA LEU A 304 -24.08 -14.86 -5.78
C LEU A 304 -25.34 -15.26 -6.56
N ALA A 305 -25.42 -14.94 -7.86
CA ALA A 305 -26.57 -15.28 -8.70
C ALA A 305 -26.79 -16.80 -8.79
N HIS A 306 -25.70 -17.59 -8.85
CA HIS A 306 -25.78 -19.05 -8.83
C HIS A 306 -26.32 -19.57 -7.49
N GLN A 307 -25.81 -19.05 -6.35
CA GLN A 307 -26.30 -19.44 -5.03
C GLN A 307 -27.77 -19.08 -4.81
N GLU A 308 -28.23 -17.91 -5.21
CA GLU A 308 -29.63 -17.50 -5.13
C GLU A 308 -30.52 -18.44 -5.94
N THR A 309 -30.08 -18.85 -7.15
CA THR A 309 -30.79 -19.79 -8.00
C THR A 309 -30.88 -21.16 -7.34
N LEU A 310 -29.79 -21.69 -6.79
CA LEU A 310 -29.74 -22.95 -6.07
C LEU A 310 -30.66 -22.96 -4.84
N LEU A 311 -30.59 -21.93 -4.00
CA LEU A 311 -31.41 -21.81 -2.81
C LEU A 311 -32.92 -21.73 -3.16
N THR A 312 -33.25 -21.00 -4.25
CA THR A 312 -34.64 -20.91 -4.74
C THR A 312 -35.15 -22.24 -5.27
N SER A 313 -34.32 -23.02 -5.96
CA SER A 313 -34.70 -24.36 -6.46
C SER A 313 -34.92 -25.35 -5.30
N LEU A 314 -34.02 -25.31 -4.29
CA LEU A 314 -34.11 -26.15 -3.10
C LEU A 314 -35.37 -25.83 -2.26
N ASP A 315 -35.73 -24.54 -2.10
CA ASP A 315 -36.96 -24.13 -1.39
C ASP A 315 -38.26 -24.62 -2.12
N ARG A 316 -38.23 -24.73 -3.45
CA ARG A 316 -39.31 -25.28 -4.24
C ARG A 316 -39.45 -26.80 -4.08
N GLU A 317 -38.34 -27.53 -4.04
CA GLU A 317 -38.34 -28.98 -3.85
C GLU A 317 -38.76 -29.38 -2.41
N ASP A 318 -38.43 -28.56 -1.41
CA ASP A 318 -38.72 -28.81 -0.01
C ASP A 318 -40.21 -28.75 0.33
N ARG A 319 -40.99 -27.99 -0.43
CA ARG A 319 -42.46 -27.95 -0.25
C ARG A 319 -43.15 -29.26 -0.62
N THR A 320 -42.42 -30.24 -1.17
CA THR A 320 -42.94 -31.53 -1.63
C THR A 320 -42.40 -32.74 -0.87
N SER A 321 -41.47 -32.57 0.10
CA SER A 321 -40.74 -33.67 0.74
C SER A 321 -41.03 -33.83 2.24
N GLN A 322 -41.05 -35.09 2.72
CA GLN A 322 -41.23 -35.43 4.14
C GLN A 322 -39.98 -35.11 4.98
N PRO A 323 -40.13 -34.85 6.32
CA PRO A 323 -39.02 -34.49 7.19
C PRO A 323 -37.98 -35.59 7.35
N VAL A 324 -36.72 -35.26 7.35
CA VAL A 324 -35.60 -36.19 7.44
C VAL A 324 -34.59 -35.81 8.51
N LEU A 325 -34.02 -36.84 9.11
CA LEU A 325 -32.98 -36.82 10.14
C LEU A 325 -31.61 -36.35 9.54
N VAL A 326 -31.00 -35.31 10.08
CA VAL A 326 -29.62 -34.94 9.78
C VAL A 326 -28.72 -35.41 10.92
N LEU A 327 -27.81 -36.34 10.62
CA LEU A 327 -26.76 -36.79 11.53
C LEU A 327 -25.49 -35.93 11.23
N CYS A 328 -25.15 -35.05 12.16
CA CYS A 328 -23.87 -34.33 12.10
C CYS A 328 -22.81 -35.13 12.85
N ASP A 329 -21.91 -35.81 12.14
CA ASP A 329 -20.73 -36.42 12.73
C ASP A 329 -19.56 -35.48 12.58
N ALA A 330 -19.20 -34.78 13.65
CA ALA A 330 -18.01 -33.97 13.71
C ALA A 330 -16.83 -34.85 14.14
N GLY A 331 -16.21 -35.51 13.17
CA GLY A 331 -14.83 -35.97 13.24
C GLY A 331 -14.42 -36.75 14.50
N ARG A 332 -14.79 -38.03 14.59
CA ARG A 332 -14.04 -39.02 15.37
C ARG A 332 -13.93 -40.32 14.56
N GLU A 333 -12.74 -40.61 14.14
CA GLU A 333 -12.35 -41.98 13.80
C GLU A 333 -12.47 -42.85 15.06
N THR A 334 -13.12 -44.01 14.90
CA THR A 334 -13.26 -45.16 15.79
C THR A 334 -14.51 -45.20 16.67
N GLY A 335 -15.39 -46.15 16.31
CA GLY A 335 -16.34 -46.78 17.24
C GLY A 335 -17.80 -46.32 17.07
N ALA A 336 -18.69 -47.27 17.06
CA ALA A 336 -20.13 -47.26 16.84
C ALA A 336 -20.90 -45.93 17.01
N PRO A 337 -21.94 -45.66 16.18
CA PRO A 337 -22.63 -44.37 16.18
C PRO A 337 -23.57 -44.28 17.39
N THR A 338 -23.17 -43.52 18.40
CA THR A 338 -24.06 -43.00 19.42
C THR A 338 -24.23 -41.50 19.16
N GLY A 339 -24.90 -41.16 18.07
CA GLY A 339 -25.27 -39.77 17.76
C GLY A 339 -26.70 -39.52 18.20
N ASP A 340 -26.92 -38.48 19.01
CA ASP A 340 -28.28 -38.00 19.29
C ASP A 340 -28.92 -37.53 17.98
N ALA A 341 -30.03 -38.17 17.64
CA ALA A 341 -30.83 -37.85 16.47
C ALA A 341 -31.67 -36.60 16.75
N TRP A 342 -31.35 -35.50 16.09
CA TRP A 342 -32.18 -34.29 16.13
C TRP A 342 -33.16 -34.31 14.96
N THR A 343 -34.46 -34.29 15.27
CA THR A 343 -35.50 -34.07 14.27
C THR A 343 -35.71 -32.57 14.10
N SER A 344 -35.42 -32.06 12.93
CA SER A 344 -35.76 -30.69 12.55
C SER A 344 -37.07 -30.70 11.78
N ASP A 345 -38.13 -30.15 12.37
CA ASP A 345 -39.37 -29.92 11.65
C ASP A 345 -39.16 -28.91 10.53
N GLY A 346 -39.18 -29.36 9.28
CA GLY A 346 -39.35 -28.50 8.12
C GLY A 346 -38.15 -28.30 7.18
N VAL A 347 -37.05 -29.07 7.30
CA VAL A 347 -35.93 -29.00 6.33
C VAL A 347 -35.71 -30.35 5.67
N SER A 348 -35.73 -30.42 4.32
CA SER A 348 -35.47 -31.67 3.61
C SER A 348 -34.00 -32.08 3.72
N GLN A 349 -33.73 -33.40 3.60
CA GLN A 349 -32.39 -33.97 3.70
C GLN A 349 -31.47 -33.40 2.61
N GLN A 350 -32.01 -33.17 1.41
CA GLN A 350 -31.25 -32.58 0.29
C GLN A 350 -30.93 -31.11 0.55
N PHE A 351 -31.89 -30.34 1.05
CA PHE A 351 -31.69 -28.93 1.39
C PHE A 351 -30.65 -28.78 2.51
N GLY A 352 -30.74 -29.56 3.59
CA GLY A 352 -29.78 -29.52 4.68
C GLY A 352 -28.37 -29.92 4.25
N ARG A 353 -28.20 -30.94 3.39
CA ARG A 353 -26.88 -31.31 2.81
C ARG A 353 -26.34 -30.24 1.90
N SER A 354 -27.16 -29.71 0.99
CA SER A 354 -26.69 -28.67 0.05
C SER A 354 -26.27 -27.39 0.76
N ILE A 355 -27.01 -26.97 1.82
CA ILE A 355 -26.57 -25.82 2.63
C ILE A 355 -25.27 -26.13 3.38
N PHE A 356 -25.15 -27.32 3.97
CA PHE A 356 -23.95 -27.74 4.68
C PHE A 356 -22.73 -27.77 3.76
N ASP A 357 -22.86 -28.33 2.56
CA ASP A 357 -21.81 -28.37 1.54
C ASP A 357 -21.41 -26.95 1.11
N LEU A 358 -22.37 -26.04 0.91
CA LEU A 358 -22.11 -24.64 0.61
C LEU A 358 -21.39 -23.90 1.75
N VAL A 359 -21.78 -24.16 3.00
CA VAL A 359 -21.10 -23.57 4.18
C VAL A 359 -19.67 -24.10 4.29
N GLN A 360 -19.46 -25.40 4.12
CA GLN A 360 -18.11 -25.98 4.13
C GLN A 360 -17.23 -25.44 3.03
N GLU A 361 -17.73 -25.38 1.80
CA GLU A 361 -16.97 -24.83 0.67
C GLU A 361 -16.61 -23.36 0.90
N GLN A 362 -17.54 -22.56 1.39
CA GLN A 362 -17.28 -21.15 1.70
C GLN A 362 -16.27 -20.99 2.84
N THR A 363 -16.36 -21.81 3.89
CA THR A 363 -15.41 -21.81 5.01
C THR A 363 -14.01 -22.18 4.53
N ARG A 364 -13.88 -23.21 3.68
CA ARG A 364 -12.60 -23.63 3.10
C ARG A 364 -11.99 -22.54 2.24
N ARG A 365 -12.82 -21.88 1.39
CA ARG A 365 -12.37 -20.74 0.58
C ARG A 365 -11.87 -19.59 1.44
N LEU A 366 -12.62 -19.22 2.49
CA LEU A 366 -12.21 -18.15 3.41
C LEU A 366 -10.92 -18.48 4.17
N GLN A 367 -10.73 -19.74 4.58
CA GLN A 367 -9.48 -20.19 5.18
C GLN A 367 -8.30 -20.06 4.20
N GLN A 368 -8.45 -20.56 2.98
CA GLN A 368 -7.42 -20.46 1.98
C GLN A 368 -7.06 -19.00 1.67
N MET A 369 -8.06 -18.13 1.49
CA MET A 369 -7.86 -16.69 1.31
C MET A 369 -7.14 -16.04 2.50
N ASN A 370 -7.46 -16.45 3.73
CA ASN A 370 -6.81 -15.92 4.93
C ASN A 370 -5.33 -16.33 5.00
N ASP A 371 -5.00 -17.58 4.65
CA ASP A 371 -3.61 -18.06 4.64
C ASP A 371 -2.76 -17.34 3.57
N GLU A 372 -3.32 -17.12 2.38
CA GLU A 372 -2.67 -16.36 1.30
C GLU A 372 -2.50 -14.87 1.68
N LEU A 373 -3.51 -14.28 2.34
CA LEU A 373 -3.48 -12.90 2.80
C LEU A 373 -2.43 -12.66 3.90
N GLN A 374 -2.14 -13.68 4.72
CA GLN A 374 -1.21 -13.57 5.83
C GLN A 374 0.18 -13.11 5.39
N SER A 375 0.68 -13.62 4.27
CA SER A 375 1.98 -13.21 3.70
C SER A 375 2.03 -11.72 3.33
N ALA A 376 0.95 -11.21 2.71
CA ALA A 376 0.85 -9.79 2.36
C ALA A 376 0.76 -8.91 3.62
N LYS A 377 -0.02 -9.33 4.61
CA LYS A 377 -0.13 -8.63 5.90
C LYS A 377 1.17 -8.59 6.67
N GLU A 378 1.94 -9.68 6.66
CA GLU A 378 3.26 -9.71 7.30
C GLU A 378 4.24 -8.70 6.68
N ALA A 379 4.25 -8.57 5.35
CA ALA A 379 5.08 -7.59 4.67
C ALA A 379 4.72 -6.14 5.03
N LEU A 380 3.41 -5.86 5.19
CA LEU A 380 2.92 -4.55 5.64
C LEU A 380 3.25 -4.32 7.13
N ASP A 381 3.04 -5.31 8.00
CA ASP A 381 3.28 -5.19 9.44
C ASP A 381 4.76 -4.99 9.77
N ASP A 382 5.64 -5.66 9.05
CA ASP A 382 7.10 -5.46 9.15
C ASP A 382 7.46 -3.99 8.87
N ARG A 383 6.83 -3.36 7.89
CA ARG A 383 7.06 -1.95 7.60
C ARG A 383 6.48 -1.03 8.67
N LYS A 384 5.22 -1.25 9.11
CA LYS A 384 4.61 -0.50 10.23
C LYS A 384 5.50 -0.52 11.46
N THR A 385 6.01 -1.70 11.77
CA THR A 385 6.85 -1.91 12.94
C THR A 385 8.20 -1.19 12.80
N GLN A 386 8.81 -1.18 11.61
CA GLN A 386 10.01 -0.41 11.34
C GLN A 386 9.78 1.09 11.50
N GLU A 387 8.69 1.63 10.96
CA GLU A 387 8.33 3.05 11.09
C GLU A 387 8.08 3.43 12.56
N LYS A 388 7.35 2.61 13.33
CA LYS A 388 7.16 2.81 14.78
C LYS A 388 8.48 2.80 15.53
N ALA A 389 9.38 1.85 15.24
CA ALA A 389 10.70 1.78 15.88
C ALA A 389 11.55 3.03 15.57
N VAL A 390 11.49 3.53 14.35
CA VAL A 390 12.16 4.78 13.95
C VAL A 390 11.61 5.97 14.73
N LEU A 391 10.28 6.14 14.80
CA LEU A 391 9.64 7.20 15.59
C LEU A 391 10.03 7.14 17.07
N LEU A 392 10.04 5.95 17.66
CA LEU A 392 10.48 5.76 19.06
C LEU A 392 11.94 6.15 19.28
N LEU A 393 12.82 5.85 18.32
CA LEU A 393 14.24 6.26 18.40
C LEU A 393 14.39 7.78 18.23
N MET A 394 13.59 8.41 17.38
CA MET A 394 13.56 9.87 17.22
C MET A 394 13.12 10.54 18.52
N GLU A 395 12.01 10.09 19.11
CA GLU A 395 11.48 10.64 20.36
C GLU A 395 12.39 10.40 21.57
N SER A 396 12.89 9.15 21.73
CA SER A 396 13.64 8.78 22.93
C SER A 396 15.07 9.30 22.94
N ARG A 397 15.68 9.56 21.79
CA ARG A 397 17.08 9.99 21.65
C ARG A 397 17.27 11.36 21.01
N GLY A 398 16.19 12.03 20.62
CA GLY A 398 16.25 13.31 19.92
C GLY A 398 16.95 13.23 18.57
N LEU A 399 16.83 12.07 17.90
CA LEU A 399 17.47 11.80 16.62
C LEU A 399 16.61 12.32 15.46
N ASP A 400 17.24 12.72 14.36
CA ASP A 400 16.53 12.89 13.11
C ASP A 400 16.18 11.52 12.48
N ASN A 401 15.33 11.54 11.44
CA ASN A 401 14.86 10.33 10.79
C ASN A 401 16.02 9.46 10.25
N ASP A 402 17.00 10.09 9.61
CA ASP A 402 18.16 9.39 9.03
C ASP A 402 19.06 8.78 10.11
N GLN A 403 19.21 9.48 11.24
CA GLN A 403 19.96 8.98 12.41
C GLN A 403 19.25 7.80 13.07
N ALA A 404 17.92 7.89 13.23
CA ALA A 404 17.11 6.82 13.81
C ALA A 404 17.17 5.54 12.95
N HIS A 405 17.07 5.67 11.65
CA HIS A 405 17.24 4.56 10.71
C HIS A 405 18.65 3.93 10.81
N ARG A 406 19.70 4.74 10.95
CA ARG A 406 21.07 4.26 11.13
C ARG A 406 21.23 3.47 12.42
N VAL A 407 20.68 3.97 13.51
CA VAL A 407 20.72 3.29 14.81
C VAL A 407 20.00 1.95 14.77
N LEU A 408 18.80 1.92 14.19
CA LEU A 408 18.00 0.69 14.05
C LEU A 408 18.76 -0.38 13.25
N ARG A 409 19.42 0.03 12.17
CA ARG A 409 20.19 -0.86 11.32
C ARG A 409 21.46 -1.36 12.01
N LYS A 410 22.19 -0.48 12.70
CA LYS A 410 23.36 -0.88 13.47
C LYS A 410 22.99 -1.92 14.51
N LEU A 411 21.88 -1.74 15.21
CA LEU A 411 21.37 -2.72 16.16
C LEU A 411 21.07 -4.08 15.50
N ALA A 412 20.50 -4.07 14.29
CA ALA A 412 20.23 -5.29 13.54
C ALA A 412 21.53 -6.02 13.14
N MET A 413 22.52 -5.28 12.65
CA MET A 413 23.83 -5.82 12.30
C MET A 413 24.58 -6.36 13.52
N ASP A 414 24.62 -5.58 14.61
CA ASP A 414 25.33 -5.95 15.85
C ASP A 414 24.72 -7.23 16.49
N GLN A 415 23.41 -7.46 16.31
CA GLN A 415 22.69 -8.63 16.82
C GLN A 415 22.61 -9.78 15.81
N GLY A 416 23.06 -9.61 14.57
CA GLY A 416 22.92 -10.60 13.49
C GLY A 416 21.47 -10.99 13.18
N ARG A 417 20.50 -10.08 13.41
CA ARG A 417 19.07 -10.30 13.25
C ARG A 417 18.52 -9.46 12.09
N LYS A 418 17.38 -9.91 11.53
CA LYS A 418 16.70 -9.13 10.50
C LYS A 418 16.15 -7.82 11.07
N LEU A 419 16.15 -6.77 10.26
CA LEU A 419 15.69 -5.43 10.64
C LEU A 419 14.26 -5.42 11.24
N PRO A 420 13.27 -6.12 10.66
CA PRO A 420 11.92 -6.20 11.24
C PRO A 420 11.90 -6.84 12.65
N GLU A 421 12.73 -7.82 12.89
CA GLU A 421 12.81 -8.49 14.21
C GLU A 421 13.32 -7.55 15.30
N VAL A 422 14.33 -6.76 14.97
CA VAL A 422 14.89 -5.76 15.90
C VAL A 422 13.90 -4.62 16.10
N ALA A 423 13.22 -4.19 15.05
CA ALA A 423 12.16 -3.18 15.14
C ALA A 423 11.02 -3.64 16.05
N ARG A 424 10.54 -4.88 15.90
CA ARG A 424 9.52 -5.49 16.79
C ARG A 424 9.99 -5.55 18.23
N ALA A 425 11.23 -5.95 18.48
CA ALA A 425 11.79 -5.98 19.83
C ALA A 425 11.84 -4.59 20.49
N LEU A 426 12.23 -3.55 19.73
CA LEU A 426 12.26 -2.17 20.23
C LEU A 426 10.86 -1.64 20.55
N VAL A 427 9.89 -1.86 19.67
CA VAL A 427 8.48 -1.46 19.90
C VAL A 427 7.92 -2.17 21.14
N SER A 428 8.11 -3.48 21.25
CA SER A 428 7.67 -4.26 22.40
C SER A 428 8.30 -3.79 23.72
N MET A 429 9.59 -3.46 23.73
CA MET A 429 10.25 -2.91 24.91
C MET A 429 9.70 -1.53 25.31
N ALA A 430 9.40 -0.67 24.35
CA ALA A 430 8.84 0.64 24.61
C ALA A 430 7.40 0.57 25.17
N ASP A 431 6.59 -0.38 24.71
CA ASP A 431 5.24 -0.61 25.21
C ASP A 431 5.21 -1.19 26.64
N VAL A 432 6.27 -1.88 27.05
CA VAL A 432 6.43 -2.39 28.44
C VAL A 432 6.92 -1.31 29.40
N LEU A 433 7.57 -0.24 28.90
CA LEU A 433 8.14 0.84 29.70
C LEU A 433 7.21 2.05 29.85
N LYS A 434 6.07 2.05 29.15
CA LYS A 434 4.96 3.01 29.32
C LYS A 434 3.96 2.50 30.37
#